data_511efc6f4068f42f8dacf44f583efcab
#
_entry.id   511efc6f4068f42f8dacf44f583efcab
#
_cell.length_a   1.000
_cell.length_b   1.000
_cell.length_c   1.000
_cell.angle_alpha   90.00
_cell.angle_beta   90.00
_cell.angle_gamma   90.00
#
_symmetry.space_group_name_H-M   'P 1'
#
loop_
_entity.id
_entity.type
_entity.pdbx_description
1 polymer ?
#
loop_
_entity_poly.entity_id
_entity_poly.type
_entity_poly.pdbx_seq_one_letter_code
_entity_poly.pdbx_strand_id
1 'polypeptide(L)'
;YELYYSYHPNLNELFAEGGWLTNEGFQPLWVLLQATCKSISDDFVIVQIINSLIVNGVIFCFVKKNVENRFTFMVLYYLLFYLYFNTEIMRESLAVVCFLMGFRFLIERKYIYYYLLSVVAFMFHASAVFLLILPFVYPILAKLNGFKSYIILFGVALVSSFYITNILELLNNTIFAGNAFLENKSKMVAQSTGLNIFGTIAQLLSLLPLFFIINVYKNKKESSKFILLMYLLVNIIGMIFLPLNRLSNYFSILFLCVFTNVITDKKIKFKYRSQVIGAIILLLGFRFQYYLG
;
A
#
# COMPACT_ATOMS: atom_id res chain seq x y z
N TYR A 1 7.07 17.70 5.48
CA TYR A 1 6.46 17.45 6.78
C TYR A 1 6.95 18.41 7.87
N GLU A 2 8.24 18.63 7.99
CA GLU A 2 8.85 19.46 9.04
C GLU A 2 8.32 20.91 9.02
N LEU A 3 8.38 21.58 7.86
CA LEU A 3 7.85 22.92 7.69
C LEU A 3 6.36 23.01 8.04
N TYR A 4 5.61 21.98 7.67
CA TYR A 4 4.18 21.89 7.94
C TYR A 4 3.88 21.72 9.44
N TYR A 5 4.71 20.92 10.13
CA TYR A 5 4.60 20.68 11.56
C TYR A 5 4.83 21.94 12.38
N SER A 6 5.70 22.85 11.95
CA SER A 6 5.95 24.12 12.65
C SER A 6 4.69 24.99 12.79
N TYR A 7 3.78 24.92 11.82
CA TYR A 7 2.51 25.64 11.82
C TYR A 7 1.34 24.83 12.38
N HIS A 8 1.56 23.60 12.79
CA HIS A 8 0.50 22.74 13.31
C HIS A 8 0.12 23.15 14.72
N PRO A 9 -1.18 23.24 15.07
CA PRO A 9 -1.61 23.56 16.43
C PRO A 9 -1.23 22.44 17.41
N ASN A 10 -0.98 22.81 18.66
CA ASN A 10 -0.91 21.84 19.75
C ASN A 10 -2.32 21.34 20.13
N LEU A 11 -2.39 20.36 21.04
CA LEU A 11 -3.65 19.73 21.40
C LEU A 11 -4.67 20.71 21.98
N ASN A 12 -4.23 21.66 22.81
CA ASN A 12 -5.12 22.62 23.45
C ASN A 12 -5.67 23.62 22.42
N GLU A 13 -4.85 24.13 21.50
CA GLU A 13 -5.24 25.01 20.42
C GLU A 13 -6.21 24.30 19.47
N LEU A 14 -5.91 23.06 19.11
CA LEU A 14 -6.76 22.24 18.23
C LEU A 14 -8.19 22.10 18.76
N PHE A 15 -8.35 21.86 20.07
CA PHE A 15 -9.66 21.71 20.69
C PHE A 15 -10.34 23.06 20.96
N ALA A 16 -9.58 24.11 21.27
CA ALA A 16 -10.13 25.45 21.48
C ALA A 16 -10.76 26.05 20.21
N GLU A 17 -10.14 25.78 19.05
CA GLU A 17 -10.65 26.24 17.75
C GLU A 17 -11.80 25.40 17.20
N GLY A 18 -12.16 24.29 17.85
CA GLY A 18 -13.24 23.39 17.41
C GLY A 18 -13.02 22.69 16.07
N GLY A 19 -11.78 22.74 15.54
CA GLY A 19 -11.46 22.50 14.15
C GLY A 19 -10.75 21.19 13.82
N TRP A 20 -10.60 20.25 14.76
CA TRP A 20 -9.85 19.01 14.50
C TRP A 20 -10.42 18.12 13.38
N LEU A 21 -11.72 18.27 13.09
CA LEU A 21 -12.39 17.57 11.98
C LEU A 21 -12.37 18.37 10.66
N THR A 22 -12.09 19.67 10.71
CA THR A 22 -12.26 20.55 9.54
C THR A 22 -10.94 21.03 8.93
N ASN A 23 -9.85 21.06 9.71
CA ASN A 23 -8.63 21.78 9.29
C ASN A 23 -7.80 21.08 8.22
N GLU A 24 -7.92 19.76 7.97
CA GLU A 24 -7.10 19.11 6.97
C GLU A 24 -7.79 18.05 6.11
N GLY A 25 -9.01 18.27 5.78
CA GLY A 25 -9.75 17.30 5.00
C GLY A 25 -9.97 16.00 5.82
N PHE A 26 -10.11 14.88 5.16
CA PHE A 26 -10.55 13.62 5.77
C PHE A 26 -9.42 12.82 6.47
N GLN A 27 -8.57 13.43 7.30
CA GLN A 27 -7.47 12.73 8.02
C GLN A 27 -7.37 13.09 9.51
N PRO A 28 -8.47 13.02 10.27
CA PRO A 28 -8.53 13.57 11.63
C PRO A 28 -7.57 12.88 12.61
N LEU A 29 -7.31 11.57 12.46
CA LEU A 29 -6.36 10.87 13.34
C LEU A 29 -4.91 11.25 13.10
N TRP A 30 -4.55 11.61 11.86
CA TRP A 30 -3.23 12.14 11.60
C TRP A 30 -3.03 13.51 12.24
N VAL A 31 -4.02 14.40 12.11
CA VAL A 31 -4.02 15.72 12.75
C VAL A 31 -3.91 15.60 14.27
N LEU A 32 -4.71 14.71 14.86
CA LEU A 32 -4.68 14.44 16.30
C LEU A 32 -3.32 13.90 16.77
N LEU A 33 -2.70 13.00 16.00
CA LEU A 33 -1.37 12.47 16.30
C LEU A 33 -0.32 13.60 16.31
N GLN A 34 -0.33 14.45 15.28
CA GLN A 34 0.59 15.58 15.19
C GLN A 34 0.40 16.57 16.34
N ALA A 35 -0.85 16.94 16.66
CA ALA A 35 -1.15 17.84 17.76
C ALA A 35 -0.72 17.27 19.12
N THR A 36 -0.89 15.94 19.30
CA THR A 36 -0.40 15.25 20.49
C THR A 36 1.13 15.30 20.59
N CYS A 37 1.82 15.03 19.49
CA CYS A 37 3.28 15.13 19.43
C CYS A 37 3.76 16.57 19.68
N LYS A 38 3.09 17.57 19.11
CA LYS A 38 3.38 18.99 19.28
C LYS A 38 3.24 19.45 20.73
N SER A 39 2.31 18.85 21.48
CA SER A 39 2.15 19.12 22.91
C SER A 39 3.32 18.55 23.76
N ILE A 40 4.10 17.62 23.20
CA ILE A 40 5.29 17.03 23.87
C ILE A 40 6.57 17.77 23.45
N SER A 41 6.70 18.07 22.16
CA SER A 41 7.89 18.72 21.59
C SER A 41 7.56 19.44 20.30
N ASP A 42 8.21 20.59 20.10
CA ASP A 42 8.15 21.34 18.84
C ASP A 42 9.01 20.72 17.73
N ASP A 43 9.83 19.75 18.05
CA ASP A 43 10.67 19.04 17.08
C ASP A 43 9.87 17.94 16.37
N PHE A 44 9.88 17.97 15.05
CA PHE A 44 9.20 16.97 14.20
C PHE A 44 9.74 15.55 14.40
N VAL A 45 10.95 15.39 14.93
CA VAL A 45 11.54 14.07 15.20
C VAL A 45 10.67 13.24 16.14
N ILE A 46 9.91 13.87 17.07
CA ILE A 46 8.99 13.14 17.95
C ILE A 46 7.88 12.41 17.16
N VAL A 47 7.36 13.04 16.10
CA VAL A 47 6.37 12.42 15.20
C VAL A 47 6.98 11.22 14.51
N GLN A 48 8.20 11.34 14.00
CA GLN A 48 8.90 10.23 13.34
C GLN A 48 9.15 9.05 14.29
N ILE A 49 9.56 9.33 15.53
CA ILE A 49 9.79 8.29 16.54
C ILE A 49 8.48 7.56 16.86
N ILE A 50 7.42 8.30 17.19
CA ILE A 50 6.12 7.71 17.55
C ILE A 50 5.54 6.93 16.36
N ASN A 51 5.56 7.50 15.17
CA ASN A 51 5.11 6.81 13.96
C ASN A 51 5.91 5.52 13.73
N SER A 52 7.24 5.59 13.84
CA SER A 52 8.11 4.42 13.63
C SER A 52 7.87 3.32 14.67
N LEU A 53 7.65 3.68 15.93
CA LEU A 53 7.34 2.72 16.99
C LEU A 53 6.01 2.00 16.71
N ILE A 54 4.97 2.73 16.33
CA ILE A 54 3.66 2.15 16.00
C ILE A 54 3.77 1.25 14.77
N VAL A 55 4.31 1.76 13.68
CA VAL A 55 4.39 1.06 12.39
C VAL A 55 5.23 -0.22 12.52
N ASN A 56 6.46 -0.10 13.02
CA ASN A 56 7.35 -1.25 13.14
C ASN A 56 6.89 -2.24 14.20
N GLY A 57 6.28 -1.76 15.30
CA GLY A 57 5.70 -2.62 16.34
C GLY A 57 4.58 -3.51 15.78
N VAL A 58 3.65 -2.95 15.01
CA VAL A 58 2.57 -3.72 14.37
C VAL A 58 3.11 -4.66 13.31
N ILE A 59 4.03 -4.21 12.45
CA ILE A 59 4.66 -5.07 11.43
C ILE A 59 5.37 -6.23 12.09
N PHE A 60 6.16 -5.99 13.15
CA PHE A 60 6.86 -7.06 13.87
C PHE A 60 5.89 -8.08 14.49
N CYS A 61 4.81 -7.61 15.14
CA CYS A 61 3.78 -8.48 15.70
C CYS A 61 3.08 -9.32 14.61
N PHE A 62 2.83 -8.73 13.44
CA PHE A 62 2.23 -9.42 12.29
C PHE A 62 3.18 -10.50 11.74
N VAL A 63 4.43 -10.15 11.52
CA VAL A 63 5.48 -11.04 10.98
C VAL A 63 5.74 -12.22 11.92
N LYS A 64 5.77 -11.98 13.23
CA LYS A 64 5.95 -13.04 14.24
C LYS A 64 4.94 -14.18 14.07
N LYS A 65 3.73 -13.90 13.58
CA LYS A 65 2.64 -14.88 13.41
C LYS A 65 2.58 -15.48 12.00
N ASN A 66 3.09 -14.77 10.97
CA ASN A 66 2.82 -15.11 9.58
C ASN A 66 4.07 -15.54 8.79
N VAL A 67 5.28 -15.33 9.33
CA VAL A 67 6.54 -15.62 8.64
C VAL A 67 7.38 -16.60 9.44
N GLU A 68 7.85 -17.66 8.76
CA GLU A 68 8.70 -18.69 9.36
C GLU A 68 10.11 -18.15 9.64
N ASN A 69 10.75 -17.56 8.63
CA ASN A 69 12.08 -16.97 8.77
C ASN A 69 11.99 -15.45 8.95
N ARG A 70 11.82 -15.05 10.21
CA ARG A 70 11.67 -13.64 10.60
C ARG A 70 12.91 -12.81 10.29
N PHE A 71 14.10 -13.38 10.45
CA PHE A 71 15.35 -12.68 10.17
C PHE A 71 15.43 -12.27 8.69
N THR A 72 15.18 -13.19 7.77
CA THR A 72 15.16 -12.87 6.33
C THR A 72 14.11 -11.80 6.01
N PHE A 73 12.93 -11.89 6.63
CA PHE A 73 11.90 -10.85 6.45
C PHE A 73 12.41 -9.49 6.91
N MET A 74 12.99 -9.39 8.11
CA MET A 74 13.45 -8.12 8.68
C MET A 74 14.54 -7.47 7.83
N VAL A 75 15.47 -8.27 7.31
CA VAL A 75 16.50 -7.78 6.38
C VAL A 75 15.86 -7.21 5.11
N LEU A 76 14.94 -7.95 4.49
CA LEU A 76 14.25 -7.48 3.27
C LEU A 76 13.37 -6.26 3.54
N TYR A 77 12.67 -6.24 4.68
CA TYR A 77 11.86 -5.09 5.08
C TYR A 77 12.72 -3.84 5.27
N TYR A 78 13.85 -3.96 5.98
CA TYR A 78 14.78 -2.85 6.19
C TYR A 78 15.29 -2.29 4.86
N LEU A 79 15.72 -3.16 3.96
CA LEU A 79 16.26 -2.74 2.66
C LEU A 79 15.21 -2.15 1.71
N LEU A 80 13.98 -2.69 1.72
CA LEU A 80 12.97 -2.33 0.72
C LEU A 80 11.97 -1.27 1.18
N PHE A 81 11.61 -1.27 2.47
CA PHE A 81 10.44 -0.53 2.93
C PHE A 81 10.67 0.35 4.16
N TYR A 82 11.69 0.08 4.98
CA TYR A 82 11.86 0.73 6.27
C TYR A 82 11.89 2.26 6.16
N LEU A 83 12.80 2.81 5.36
CA LEU A 83 12.90 4.26 5.18
C LEU A 83 11.62 4.83 4.58
N TYR A 84 11.11 4.20 3.53
CA TYR A 84 9.92 4.65 2.84
C TYR A 84 8.70 4.78 3.77
N PHE A 85 8.43 3.75 4.58
CA PHE A 85 7.28 3.75 5.51
C PHE A 85 7.46 4.71 6.68
N ASN A 86 8.70 4.91 7.16
CA ASN A 86 8.94 5.68 8.37
C ASN A 86 9.24 7.17 8.11
N THR A 87 9.59 7.55 6.87
CA THR A 87 9.96 8.93 6.56
C THR A 87 9.11 9.57 5.44
N GLU A 88 8.84 8.82 4.36
CA GLU A 88 8.17 9.39 3.19
C GLU A 88 6.65 9.34 3.26
N ILE A 89 6.09 8.20 3.69
CA ILE A 89 4.65 7.95 3.67
C ILE A 89 4.05 7.75 5.07
N MET A 90 4.51 8.47 6.07
CA MET A 90 4.13 8.27 7.48
C MET A 90 2.61 8.17 7.72
N ARG A 91 1.80 9.06 7.13
CA ARG A 91 0.33 8.99 7.25
C ARG A 91 -0.25 7.71 6.67
N GLU A 92 0.24 7.35 5.50
CA GLU A 92 -0.21 6.16 4.80
C GLU A 92 0.28 4.88 5.50
N SER A 93 1.49 4.88 6.07
CA SER A 93 2.02 3.73 6.81
C SER A 93 1.16 3.38 8.03
N LEU A 94 0.59 4.37 8.73
CA LEU A 94 -0.38 4.14 9.80
C LEU A 94 -1.67 3.49 9.27
N ALA A 95 -2.17 3.93 8.12
CA ALA A 95 -3.30 3.28 7.48
C ALA A 95 -2.98 1.84 7.05
N VAL A 96 -1.78 1.60 6.53
CA VAL A 96 -1.30 0.24 6.16
C VAL A 96 -1.27 -0.68 7.38
N VAL A 97 -0.75 -0.23 8.52
CA VAL A 97 -0.70 -1.11 9.71
C VAL A 97 -2.08 -1.37 10.30
N CYS A 98 -3.03 -0.43 10.22
CA CYS A 98 -4.43 -0.68 10.54
C CYS A 98 -5.01 -1.78 9.64
N PHE A 99 -4.72 -1.74 8.34
CA PHE A 99 -5.11 -2.81 7.42
C PHE A 99 -4.45 -4.16 7.77
N LEU A 100 -3.16 -4.18 8.11
CA LEU A 100 -2.49 -5.42 8.53
C LEU A 100 -3.17 -6.06 9.74
N MET A 101 -3.58 -5.24 10.74
CA MET A 101 -4.36 -5.71 11.89
C MET A 101 -5.74 -6.24 11.47
N GLY A 102 -6.39 -5.58 10.50
CA GLY A 102 -7.69 -5.96 9.94
C GLY A 102 -7.65 -7.17 9.03
N PHE A 103 -6.52 -7.47 8.42
CA PHE A 103 -6.38 -8.50 7.39
C PHE A 103 -6.81 -9.90 7.86
N ARG A 104 -6.53 -10.25 9.12
CA ARG A 104 -7.01 -11.50 9.71
C ARG A 104 -8.54 -11.58 9.73
N PHE A 105 -9.22 -10.49 10.10
CA PHE A 105 -10.69 -10.43 10.17
C PHE A 105 -11.31 -10.50 8.77
N LEU A 106 -10.65 -9.96 7.74
CA LEU A 106 -11.06 -10.14 6.34
C LEU A 106 -11.08 -11.61 5.95
N ILE A 107 -9.99 -12.36 6.25
CA ILE A 107 -9.87 -13.78 5.94
C ILE A 107 -10.88 -14.62 6.73
N GLU A 108 -11.06 -14.31 8.02
CA GLU A 108 -12.00 -15.00 8.91
C GLU A 108 -13.46 -14.58 8.66
N ARG A 109 -13.71 -13.69 7.69
CA ARG A 109 -15.04 -13.12 7.35
C ARG A 109 -15.72 -12.41 8.53
N LYS A 110 -14.95 -11.92 9.48
CA LYS A 110 -15.43 -11.09 10.61
C LYS A 110 -15.50 -9.62 10.18
N TYR A 111 -16.41 -9.32 9.26
CA TYR A 111 -16.44 -8.04 8.54
C TYR A 111 -16.63 -6.82 9.43
N ILE A 112 -17.33 -6.92 10.55
CA ILE A 112 -17.54 -5.80 11.48
C ILE A 112 -16.19 -5.29 12.01
N TYR A 113 -15.33 -6.19 12.52
CA TYR A 113 -14.01 -5.81 13.02
C TYR A 113 -13.09 -5.31 11.90
N TYR A 114 -13.23 -5.90 10.72
CA TYR A 114 -12.51 -5.45 9.54
C TYR A 114 -12.88 -4.02 9.15
N TYR A 115 -14.18 -3.70 9.07
CA TYR A 115 -14.66 -2.37 8.71
C TYR A 115 -14.29 -1.32 9.75
N LEU A 116 -14.36 -1.65 11.06
CA LEU A 116 -13.88 -0.73 12.10
C LEU A 116 -12.42 -0.32 11.88
N LEU A 117 -11.54 -1.31 11.63
CA LEU A 117 -10.13 -1.01 11.34
C LEU A 117 -9.92 -0.30 10.01
N SER A 118 -10.76 -0.55 9.01
CA SER A 118 -10.72 0.16 7.73
C SER A 118 -11.13 1.62 7.87
N VAL A 119 -12.11 1.92 8.72
CA VAL A 119 -12.50 3.30 9.05
C VAL A 119 -11.37 4.00 9.79
N VAL A 120 -10.74 3.37 10.76
CA VAL A 120 -9.55 3.92 11.44
C VAL A 120 -8.42 4.19 10.44
N ALA A 121 -8.16 3.28 9.52
CA ALA A 121 -7.20 3.47 8.44
C ALA A 121 -7.54 4.68 7.58
N PHE A 122 -8.82 4.85 7.21
CA PHE A 122 -9.30 5.99 6.43
C PHE A 122 -9.11 7.31 7.17
N MET A 123 -9.29 7.33 8.50
CA MET A 123 -9.05 8.52 9.32
C MET A 123 -7.58 8.92 9.39
N PHE A 124 -6.64 8.02 9.08
CA PHE A 124 -5.22 8.34 8.89
C PHE A 124 -4.89 8.76 7.46
N HIS A 125 -5.49 8.08 6.45
CA HIS A 125 -5.18 8.35 5.06
C HIS A 125 -6.34 8.03 4.11
N ALA A 126 -6.74 9.00 3.31
CA ALA A 126 -7.92 8.90 2.43
C ALA A 126 -7.85 7.73 1.43
N SER A 127 -6.65 7.31 0.98
CA SER A 127 -6.53 6.16 0.07
C SER A 127 -7.05 4.85 0.67
N ALA A 128 -7.17 4.77 2.02
CA ALA A 128 -7.71 3.58 2.68
C ALA A 128 -9.20 3.33 2.39
N VAL A 129 -9.91 4.26 1.76
CA VAL A 129 -11.31 4.06 1.34
C VAL A 129 -11.48 2.81 0.48
N PHE A 130 -10.47 2.46 -0.33
CA PHE A 130 -10.53 1.26 -1.18
C PHE A 130 -10.61 -0.05 -0.36
N LEU A 131 -10.16 -0.05 0.90
CA LEU A 131 -10.24 -1.21 1.79
C LEU A 131 -11.69 -1.68 1.99
N LEU A 132 -12.65 -0.73 1.93
CA LEU A 132 -14.07 -1.05 2.08
C LEU A 132 -14.59 -2.01 1.01
N ILE A 133 -13.95 -2.07 -0.14
CA ILE A 133 -14.34 -2.94 -1.27
C ILE A 133 -13.78 -4.37 -1.10
N LEU A 134 -12.69 -4.56 -0.33
CA LEU A 134 -11.99 -5.84 -0.24
C LEU A 134 -12.84 -7.01 0.25
N PRO A 135 -13.82 -6.87 1.17
CA PRO A 135 -14.71 -7.97 1.55
C PRO A 135 -15.51 -8.56 0.38
N PHE A 136 -15.80 -7.75 -0.65
CA PHE A 136 -16.48 -8.22 -1.87
C PHE A 136 -15.50 -8.83 -2.87
N VAL A 137 -14.30 -8.28 -2.96
CA VAL A 137 -13.24 -8.72 -3.88
C VAL A 137 -12.59 -10.01 -3.40
N TYR A 138 -12.38 -10.17 -2.08
CA TYR A 138 -11.71 -11.33 -1.49
C TYR A 138 -12.29 -12.68 -1.93
N PRO A 139 -13.61 -12.96 -1.79
CA PRO A 139 -14.17 -14.26 -2.17
C PRO A 139 -14.09 -14.55 -3.67
N ILE A 140 -14.03 -13.52 -4.52
CA ILE A 140 -13.90 -13.66 -5.97
C ILE A 140 -12.45 -14.04 -6.30
N LEU A 141 -11.48 -13.25 -5.85
CA LEU A 141 -10.08 -13.47 -6.18
C LEU A 141 -9.49 -14.73 -5.52
N ALA A 142 -9.93 -15.07 -4.31
CA ALA A 142 -9.49 -16.27 -3.61
C ALA A 142 -9.85 -17.56 -4.36
N LYS A 143 -10.94 -17.55 -5.14
CA LYS A 143 -11.40 -18.69 -5.96
C LYS A 143 -10.69 -18.78 -7.32
N LEU A 144 -10.07 -17.70 -7.79
CA LEU A 144 -9.38 -17.70 -9.06
C LEU A 144 -8.15 -18.62 -8.99
N ASN A 145 -8.13 -19.61 -9.88
CA ASN A 145 -7.05 -20.59 -9.92
C ASN A 145 -6.26 -20.48 -11.25
N GLY A 146 -4.94 -20.46 -11.11
CA GLY A 146 -4.02 -20.68 -12.21
C GLY A 146 -3.54 -19.43 -12.95
N PHE A 147 -2.50 -19.63 -13.72
CA PHE A 147 -1.79 -18.60 -14.50
C PHE A 147 -2.70 -17.88 -15.50
N LYS A 148 -3.71 -18.58 -16.07
CA LYS A 148 -4.69 -17.98 -16.98
C LYS A 148 -5.47 -16.82 -16.35
N SER A 149 -5.87 -16.96 -15.09
CA SER A 149 -6.59 -15.89 -14.37
C SER A 149 -5.74 -14.62 -14.20
N TYR A 150 -4.42 -14.79 -14.01
CA TYR A 150 -3.50 -13.65 -13.92
C TYR A 150 -3.35 -12.94 -15.27
N ILE A 151 -3.25 -13.70 -16.38
CA ILE A 151 -3.18 -13.12 -17.71
C ILE A 151 -4.47 -12.37 -18.06
N ILE A 152 -5.64 -12.94 -17.70
CA ILE A 152 -6.93 -12.27 -17.90
C ILE A 152 -7.00 -10.97 -17.10
N LEU A 153 -6.65 -11.00 -15.81
CA LEU A 153 -6.64 -9.78 -14.97
C LEU A 153 -5.65 -8.74 -15.50
N PHE A 154 -4.49 -9.17 -15.97
CA PHE A 154 -3.51 -8.28 -16.60
C PHE A 154 -4.07 -7.68 -17.90
N GLY A 155 -4.71 -8.49 -18.74
CA GLY A 155 -5.35 -8.02 -19.96
C GLY A 155 -6.48 -7.04 -19.69
N VAL A 156 -7.35 -7.34 -18.71
CA VAL A 156 -8.44 -6.44 -18.30
C VAL A 156 -7.88 -5.11 -17.77
N ALA A 157 -6.83 -5.14 -16.94
CA ALA A 157 -6.21 -3.94 -16.42
C ALA A 157 -5.58 -3.10 -17.56
N LEU A 158 -4.89 -3.75 -18.51
CA LEU A 158 -4.36 -3.06 -19.70
C LEU A 158 -5.45 -2.42 -20.55
N VAL A 159 -6.51 -3.15 -20.86
CA VAL A 159 -7.63 -2.61 -21.65
C VAL A 159 -8.31 -1.46 -20.90
N SER A 160 -8.54 -1.61 -19.60
CA SER A 160 -9.09 -0.54 -18.77
C SER A 160 -8.25 0.73 -18.82
N SER A 161 -6.91 0.62 -18.98
CA SER A 161 -6.02 1.76 -19.04
C SER A 161 -6.30 2.70 -20.21
N PHE A 162 -6.68 2.14 -21.35
CA PHE A 162 -6.97 2.94 -22.53
C PHE A 162 -8.30 3.73 -22.43
N TYR A 163 -9.23 3.24 -21.60
CA TYR A 163 -10.57 3.86 -21.49
C TYR A 163 -10.71 4.77 -20.27
N ILE A 164 -9.74 4.77 -19.36
CA ILE A 164 -9.94 5.40 -18.08
C ILE A 164 -9.91 6.94 -18.14
N THR A 165 -9.15 7.52 -19.07
CA THR A 165 -9.19 8.98 -19.32
C THR A 165 -10.60 9.39 -19.73
N ASN A 166 -11.23 8.63 -20.63
CA ASN A 166 -12.60 8.87 -21.05
C ASN A 166 -13.61 8.67 -19.93
N ILE A 167 -13.39 7.67 -19.07
CA ILE A 167 -14.21 7.44 -17.87
C ILE A 167 -14.06 8.59 -16.86
N LEU A 168 -12.84 9.08 -16.64
CA LEU A 168 -12.60 10.22 -15.75
C LEU A 168 -13.21 11.51 -16.29
N GLU A 169 -13.13 11.76 -17.58
CA GLU A 169 -13.82 12.88 -18.22
C GLU A 169 -15.34 12.77 -18.06
N LEU A 170 -15.90 11.58 -18.27
CA LEU A 170 -17.32 11.33 -18.07
C LEU A 170 -17.73 11.57 -16.60
N LEU A 171 -16.95 11.07 -15.66
CA LEU A 171 -17.19 11.27 -14.22
C LEU A 171 -17.07 12.74 -13.81
N ASN A 172 -16.12 13.46 -14.39
CA ASN A 172 -15.98 14.89 -14.18
C ASN A 172 -17.18 15.67 -14.65
N ASN A 173 -17.68 15.35 -15.83
CA ASN A 173 -18.79 16.05 -16.44
C ASN A 173 -20.15 15.68 -15.85
N THR A 174 -20.26 14.56 -15.13
CA THR A 174 -21.52 14.06 -14.57
C THR A 174 -21.59 14.11 -13.05
N ILE A 175 -20.65 13.44 -12.35
CA ILE A 175 -20.73 13.20 -10.90
C ILE A 175 -19.93 14.26 -10.13
N PHE A 176 -18.79 14.71 -10.69
CA PHE A 176 -17.90 15.65 -10.01
C PHE A 176 -18.16 17.10 -10.40
N ALA A 177 -19.04 17.33 -11.37
CA ALA A 177 -19.43 18.67 -11.80
C ALA A 177 -19.95 19.51 -10.62
N GLY A 178 -19.30 20.65 -10.37
CA GLY A 178 -19.63 21.55 -9.26
C GLY A 178 -18.92 21.28 -7.94
N ASN A 179 -18.08 20.22 -7.84
CA ASN A 179 -17.24 19.99 -6.66
C ASN A 179 -15.77 20.30 -7.00
N ALA A 180 -15.31 21.51 -6.69
CA ALA A 180 -13.97 22.00 -7.04
C ALA A 180 -12.83 21.08 -6.54
N PHE A 181 -13.01 20.41 -5.39
CA PHE A 181 -12.02 19.48 -4.86
C PHE A 181 -11.90 18.22 -5.74
N LEU A 182 -13.02 17.63 -6.14
CA LEU A 182 -13.05 16.43 -6.98
C LEU A 182 -12.60 16.76 -8.41
N GLU A 183 -12.99 17.90 -8.95
CA GLU A 183 -12.50 18.38 -10.26
C GLU A 183 -10.99 18.59 -10.28
N ASN A 184 -10.41 19.22 -9.26
CA ASN A 184 -8.96 19.41 -9.17
C ASN A 184 -8.22 18.09 -9.04
N LYS A 185 -8.75 17.14 -8.24
CA LYS A 185 -8.17 15.82 -8.10
C LYS A 185 -8.19 15.02 -9.41
N SER A 186 -9.29 15.08 -10.14
CA SER A 186 -9.42 14.39 -11.43
C SER A 186 -8.54 15.01 -12.52
N LYS A 187 -8.38 16.35 -12.53
CA LYS A 187 -7.44 17.05 -13.42
C LYS A 187 -5.99 16.64 -13.11
N MET A 188 -5.62 16.55 -11.83
CA MET A 188 -4.29 16.04 -11.43
C MET A 188 -4.07 14.60 -11.90
N VAL A 189 -5.09 13.75 -11.81
CA VAL A 189 -5.02 12.37 -12.31
C VAL A 189 -4.88 12.35 -13.82
N ALA A 190 -5.67 13.13 -14.57
CA ALA A 190 -5.60 13.22 -16.02
C ALA A 190 -4.24 13.76 -16.51
N GLN A 191 -3.65 14.74 -15.80
CA GLN A 191 -2.32 15.25 -16.14
C GLN A 191 -1.17 14.28 -15.83
N SER A 192 -1.37 13.38 -14.87
CA SER A 192 -0.37 12.37 -14.49
C SER A 192 -0.40 11.09 -15.32
N THR A 193 -1.34 10.96 -16.27
CA THR A 193 -1.50 9.78 -17.14
C THR A 193 -0.50 9.71 -18.30
N GLY A 194 0.55 10.51 -18.31
CA GLY A 194 1.66 10.36 -19.25
C GLY A 194 2.41 9.05 -18.99
N LEU A 195 2.27 8.06 -19.88
CA LEU A 195 3.05 6.81 -19.83
C LEU A 195 4.55 7.16 -19.93
N ASN A 196 5.21 7.22 -18.79
CA ASN A 196 6.66 7.20 -18.77
C ASN A 196 7.11 5.76 -19.08
N ILE A 197 7.46 5.50 -20.34
CA ILE A 197 7.82 4.17 -20.87
C ILE A 197 8.88 3.52 -20.00
N PHE A 198 9.92 4.27 -19.60
CA PHE A 198 10.99 3.75 -18.74
C PHE A 198 10.49 3.39 -17.33
N GLY A 199 9.67 4.23 -16.73
CA GLY A 199 9.04 3.94 -15.43
C GLY A 199 8.12 2.72 -15.50
N THR A 200 7.34 2.58 -16.57
CA THR A 200 6.46 1.43 -16.80
C THR A 200 7.26 0.14 -16.98
N ILE A 201 8.35 0.17 -17.74
CA ILE A 201 9.23 -1.00 -17.91
C ILE A 201 9.88 -1.38 -16.57
N ALA A 202 10.39 -0.42 -15.80
CA ALA A 202 10.97 -0.69 -14.48
C ALA A 202 9.95 -1.31 -13.52
N GLN A 203 8.72 -0.83 -13.52
CA GLN A 203 7.63 -1.40 -12.73
C GLN A 203 7.24 -2.80 -13.21
N LEU A 204 7.15 -3.05 -14.52
CA LEU A 204 6.92 -4.40 -15.07
C LEU A 204 8.02 -5.38 -14.67
N LEU A 205 9.28 -4.94 -14.71
CA LEU A 205 10.41 -5.75 -14.24
C LEU A 205 10.29 -6.04 -12.74
N SER A 206 9.79 -5.10 -11.95
CA SER A 206 9.54 -5.30 -10.51
C SER A 206 8.49 -6.37 -10.22
N LEU A 207 7.59 -6.67 -11.16
CA LEU A 207 6.58 -7.71 -11.04
C LEU A 207 7.08 -9.11 -11.48
N LEU A 208 8.27 -9.21 -12.11
CA LEU A 208 8.83 -10.50 -12.51
C LEU A 208 8.93 -11.53 -11.36
N PRO A 209 9.41 -11.15 -10.14
CA PRO A 209 9.42 -12.07 -9.01
C PRO A 209 8.04 -12.63 -8.68
N LEU A 210 7.00 -11.83 -8.88
CA LEU A 210 5.62 -12.23 -8.62
C LEU A 210 5.18 -13.38 -9.52
N PHE A 211 5.51 -13.33 -10.82
CA PHE A 211 5.18 -14.41 -11.77
C PHE A 211 5.86 -15.73 -11.39
N PHE A 212 7.10 -15.68 -10.90
CA PHE A 212 7.79 -16.88 -10.40
C PHE A 212 7.11 -17.46 -9.16
N ILE A 213 6.74 -16.59 -8.21
CA ILE A 213 6.09 -17.01 -6.96
C ILE A 213 4.74 -17.66 -7.25
N ILE A 214 3.95 -17.09 -8.16
CA ILE A 214 2.64 -17.61 -8.55
C ILE A 214 2.76 -19.06 -9.06
N ASN A 215 3.74 -19.34 -9.91
CA ASN A 215 3.94 -20.67 -10.48
C ASN A 215 4.38 -21.69 -9.44
N VAL A 216 5.23 -21.28 -8.49
CA VAL A 216 5.72 -22.14 -7.43
C VAL A 216 4.66 -22.40 -6.35
N TYR A 217 3.76 -21.44 -6.15
CA TYR A 217 2.78 -21.43 -5.04
C TYR A 217 1.40 -21.95 -5.42
N LYS A 218 1.29 -22.71 -6.53
CA LYS A 218 0.02 -23.20 -7.12
C LYS A 218 -0.94 -23.89 -6.12
N ASN A 219 -0.43 -24.50 -5.06
CA ASN A 219 -1.21 -25.37 -4.15
C ASN A 219 -1.32 -24.85 -2.71
N LYS A 220 -1.12 -23.54 -2.45
CA LYS A 220 -1.12 -23.01 -1.08
C LYS A 220 -2.38 -22.21 -0.72
N LYS A 221 -2.45 -21.79 0.55
CA LYS A 221 -3.62 -21.15 1.20
C LYS A 221 -4.28 -20.08 0.32
N GLU A 222 -5.60 -20.03 0.33
CA GLU A 222 -6.41 -19.04 -0.39
C GLU A 222 -5.98 -17.59 -0.10
N SER A 223 -5.61 -17.31 1.17
CA SER A 223 -5.10 -16.00 1.57
C SER A 223 -3.82 -15.58 0.84
N SER A 224 -2.89 -16.52 0.62
CA SER A 224 -1.66 -16.22 -0.12
C SER A 224 -1.91 -15.94 -1.60
N LYS A 225 -2.86 -16.67 -2.21
CA LYS A 225 -3.29 -16.42 -3.59
C LYS A 225 -3.91 -15.02 -3.71
N PHE A 226 -4.80 -14.68 -2.78
CA PHE A 226 -5.41 -13.36 -2.74
C PHE A 226 -4.38 -12.24 -2.62
N ILE A 227 -3.39 -12.37 -1.71
CA ILE A 227 -2.32 -11.38 -1.55
C ILE A 227 -1.56 -11.17 -2.86
N LEU A 228 -1.16 -12.27 -3.51
CA LEU A 228 -0.40 -12.21 -4.76
C LEU A 228 -1.21 -11.57 -5.89
N LEU A 229 -2.50 -11.93 -6.02
CA LEU A 229 -3.41 -11.36 -7.02
C LEU A 229 -3.65 -9.88 -6.77
N MET A 230 -3.96 -9.50 -5.53
CA MET A 230 -4.18 -8.10 -5.18
C MET A 230 -2.92 -7.26 -5.38
N TYR A 231 -1.76 -7.77 -4.97
CA TYR A 231 -0.50 -7.06 -5.18
C TYR A 231 -0.23 -6.83 -6.67
N LEU A 232 -0.45 -7.84 -7.51
CA LEU A 232 -0.35 -7.71 -8.96
C LEU A 232 -1.33 -6.65 -9.49
N LEU A 233 -2.59 -6.76 -9.12
CA LEU A 233 -3.67 -5.91 -9.62
C LEU A 233 -3.46 -4.44 -9.24
N VAL A 234 -3.13 -4.17 -7.98
CA VAL A 234 -2.91 -2.78 -7.53
C VAL A 234 -1.65 -2.17 -8.14
N ASN A 235 -0.59 -2.97 -8.40
CA ASN A 235 0.59 -2.47 -9.11
C ASN A 235 0.27 -2.17 -10.58
N ILE A 236 -0.48 -3.01 -11.27
CA ILE A 236 -0.90 -2.75 -12.66
C ILE A 236 -1.78 -1.50 -12.72
N ILE A 237 -2.75 -1.38 -11.83
CA ILE A 237 -3.57 -0.17 -11.74
C ILE A 237 -2.70 1.05 -11.46
N GLY A 238 -1.74 0.94 -10.56
CA GLY A 238 -0.80 2.02 -10.22
C GLY A 238 0.13 2.43 -11.36
N MET A 239 0.49 1.50 -12.27
CA MET A 239 1.24 1.82 -13.49
C MET A 239 0.43 2.68 -14.45
N ILE A 240 -0.87 2.42 -14.49
CA ILE A 240 -1.80 3.11 -15.37
C ILE A 240 -2.19 4.45 -14.77
N PHE A 241 -2.40 4.46 -13.46
CA PHE A 241 -2.79 5.61 -12.66
C PHE A 241 -1.75 5.89 -11.59
N LEU A 242 -0.83 6.78 -11.85
CA LEU A 242 0.20 7.17 -10.88
C LEU A 242 -0.36 7.51 -9.49
N PRO A 243 -1.48 8.24 -9.33
CA PRO A 243 -2.06 8.50 -8.01
C PRO A 243 -2.51 7.24 -7.27
N LEU A 244 -2.89 6.17 -8.00
CA LEU A 244 -3.30 4.90 -7.41
C LEU A 244 -2.13 3.95 -7.14
N ASN A 245 -0.91 4.31 -7.54
CA ASN A 245 0.30 3.51 -7.24
C ASN A 245 0.45 3.28 -5.73
N ARG A 246 0.01 4.24 -4.90
CA ARG A 246 0.02 4.12 -3.45
C ARG A 246 -0.81 2.97 -2.91
N LEU A 247 -1.81 2.47 -3.64
CA LEU A 247 -2.60 1.31 -3.21
C LEU A 247 -1.74 0.05 -3.07
N SER A 248 -0.63 -0.04 -3.78
CA SER A 248 0.31 -1.14 -3.67
C SER A 248 0.95 -1.23 -2.28
N ASN A 249 1.09 -0.11 -1.56
CA ASN A 249 1.70 -0.05 -0.25
C ASN A 249 0.94 -0.91 0.78
N TYR A 250 -0.39 -0.97 0.68
CA TYR A 250 -1.22 -1.79 1.57
C TYR A 250 -0.90 -3.28 1.45
N PHE A 251 -0.54 -3.75 0.26
CA PHE A 251 -0.22 -5.15 0.01
C PHE A 251 1.28 -5.46 0.04
N SER A 252 2.15 -4.46 0.10
CA SER A 252 3.60 -4.64 0.05
C SER A 252 4.14 -5.50 1.20
N ILE A 253 3.68 -5.25 2.43
CA ILE A 253 4.11 -6.03 3.61
C ILE A 253 3.54 -7.46 3.55
N LEU A 254 2.28 -7.62 3.14
CA LEU A 254 1.66 -8.93 2.96
C LEU A 254 2.38 -9.73 1.88
N PHE A 255 2.69 -9.08 0.75
CA PHE A 255 3.48 -9.67 -0.33
C PHE A 255 4.86 -10.10 0.18
N LEU A 256 5.56 -9.24 0.93
CA LEU A 256 6.87 -9.55 1.49
C LEU A 256 6.83 -10.77 2.44
N CYS A 257 5.74 -10.94 3.20
CA CYS A 257 5.54 -12.13 4.03
C CYS A 257 5.45 -13.41 3.17
N VAL A 258 4.61 -13.39 2.12
CA VAL A 258 4.46 -14.53 1.20
C VAL A 258 5.78 -14.79 0.48
N PHE A 259 6.43 -13.75 0.00
CA PHE A 259 7.71 -13.81 -0.69
C PHE A 259 8.80 -14.45 0.18
N THR A 260 8.95 -13.98 1.42
CA THR A 260 9.93 -14.52 2.38
C THR A 260 9.69 -16.00 2.64
N ASN A 261 8.43 -16.41 2.87
CA ASN A 261 8.09 -17.81 3.08
C ASN A 261 8.42 -18.67 1.86
N VAL A 262 8.30 -18.13 0.64
CA VAL A 262 8.66 -18.84 -0.60
C VAL A 262 10.16 -19.03 -0.72
N ILE A 263 10.95 -17.98 -0.52
CA ILE A 263 12.41 -18.06 -0.71
C ILE A 263 13.10 -18.89 0.38
N THR A 264 12.49 -19.00 1.56
CA THR A 264 13.02 -19.77 2.68
C THR A 264 12.50 -21.21 2.72
N ASP A 265 11.49 -21.57 1.92
CA ASP A 265 10.97 -22.94 1.84
C ASP A 265 12.01 -23.89 1.23
N LYS A 266 12.50 -24.84 2.04
CA LYS A 266 13.52 -25.83 1.62
C LYS A 266 13.05 -26.76 0.50
N LYS A 267 11.73 -26.90 0.29
CA LYS A 267 11.15 -27.75 -0.75
C LYS A 267 11.24 -27.13 -2.15
N ILE A 268 11.55 -25.84 -2.25
CA ILE A 268 11.67 -25.15 -3.53
C ILE A 268 13.06 -25.41 -4.12
N LYS A 269 13.11 -25.83 -5.40
CA LYS A 269 14.36 -26.13 -6.10
C LYS A 269 15.28 -24.91 -6.11
N PHE A 270 16.57 -25.14 -5.89
CA PHE A 270 17.61 -24.10 -5.84
C PHE A 270 17.59 -23.15 -7.06
N LYS A 271 17.32 -23.69 -8.25
CA LYS A 271 17.21 -22.92 -9.50
C LYS A 271 16.18 -21.75 -9.39
N TYR A 272 15.04 -21.99 -8.77
CA TYR A 272 14.01 -20.95 -8.59
C TYR A 272 14.42 -19.93 -7.52
N ARG A 273 15.15 -20.37 -6.48
CA ARG A 273 15.65 -19.42 -5.46
C ARG A 273 16.65 -18.43 -6.03
N SER A 274 17.60 -18.91 -6.85
CA SER A 274 18.61 -18.04 -7.46
C SER A 274 18.00 -16.99 -8.39
N GLN A 275 16.98 -17.37 -9.16
CA GLN A 275 16.23 -16.43 -10.02
C GLN A 275 15.51 -15.37 -9.21
N VAL A 276 14.87 -15.74 -8.10
CA VAL A 276 14.18 -14.82 -7.19
C VAL A 276 15.18 -13.89 -6.51
N ILE A 277 16.32 -14.40 -6.04
CA ILE A 277 17.40 -13.59 -5.45
C ILE A 277 17.96 -12.61 -6.48
N GLY A 278 18.21 -13.06 -7.71
CA GLY A 278 18.66 -12.18 -8.80
C GLY A 278 17.67 -11.05 -9.08
N ALA A 279 16.37 -11.35 -9.11
CA ALA A 279 15.33 -10.33 -9.27
C ALA A 279 15.27 -9.33 -8.10
N ILE A 280 15.53 -9.77 -6.86
CA ILE A 280 15.64 -8.88 -5.69
C ILE A 280 16.84 -7.94 -5.84
N ILE A 281 17.99 -8.46 -6.22
CA ILE A 281 19.21 -7.66 -6.41
C ILE A 281 18.97 -6.58 -7.47
N LEU A 282 18.32 -6.93 -8.58
CA LEU A 282 17.93 -5.95 -9.60
C LEU A 282 16.98 -4.88 -9.05
N LEU A 283 15.93 -5.29 -8.30
CA LEU A 283 14.99 -4.36 -7.67
C LEU A 283 15.67 -3.42 -6.68
N LEU A 284 16.61 -3.94 -5.88
CA LEU A 284 17.40 -3.14 -4.95
C LEU A 284 18.30 -2.15 -5.72
N GLY A 285 18.93 -2.58 -6.82
CA GLY A 285 19.74 -1.71 -7.67
C GLY A 285 18.94 -0.53 -8.22
N PHE A 286 17.75 -0.76 -8.77
CA PHE A 286 16.87 0.31 -9.26
C PHE A 286 16.41 1.25 -8.14
N ARG A 287 16.14 0.73 -6.95
CA ARG A 287 15.68 1.54 -5.83
C ARG A 287 16.81 2.39 -5.23
N PHE A 288 18.03 1.84 -5.14
CA PHE A 288 19.21 2.62 -4.74
C PHE A 288 19.51 3.76 -5.73
N GLN A 289 19.35 3.52 -7.01
CA GLN A 289 19.52 4.57 -8.03
C GLN A 289 18.50 5.71 -7.87
N TYR A 290 17.27 5.41 -7.45
CA TYR A 290 16.25 6.42 -7.16
C TYR A 290 16.60 7.30 -5.94
N TYR A 291 17.28 6.75 -4.94
CA TYR A 291 17.68 7.50 -3.73
C TYR A 291 19.05 8.21 -3.87
N LEU A 292 19.86 7.84 -4.83
CA LEU A 292 21.20 8.41 -5.07
C LEU A 292 21.24 9.44 -6.21
N GLY A 293 20.20 9.47 -7.04
CA GLY A 293 20.06 10.42 -8.16
C GLY A 293 19.09 11.53 -7.88
#